data_c6d7de24b9c6fc4b7dd681c067e20ae3
#
_entry.id   c6d7de24b9c6fc4b7dd681c067e20ae3
#
_cell.length_a   1.000
_cell.length_b   1.000
_cell.length_c   1.000
_cell.angle_alpha   90.00
_cell.angle_beta   90.00
_cell.angle_gamma   90.00
#
_symmetry.space_group_name_H-M   'P 1'
#
loop_
_entity.id
_entity.type
_entity.pdbx_description
1 polymer ?
#
loop_
_entity_poly.entity_id
_entity_poly.type
_entity_poly.pdbx_seq_one_letter_code
_entity_poly.pdbx_strand_id
1 'polypeptide(L)'
;MMGRPLVAAVSILVWSVCVPTARAAWPERPIRWIVPFGPGGANDLIARVAAEAVRKRLGQPIVIENRPGAVAGTAAVAKAEPDGYTFLIGAAGVITNSMLLNNLSYVDSDLVPVGMIAVAPSVIVVNPSVPASNMKEFVAWAKTQRESGVTWATAGSGSTPHFVAEMVKEASGISMTIVPFRSGSDGVNAVLANTASATSEASIVVLPQIQAGLLKPIATTYTKRISAYPALPTTAEQGYPTVEIGHWAGLLAPRGTPQPIIDRMNAELQAALKAPEVAEKLSPSGIELAGGSVSDFAAFITSERKRLGDIVIKAKMGKE
;
A
#
# COMPACT_ATOMS: atom_id res chain seq x y z
N MET A 1 -16.21 70.76 -66.18
CA MET A 1 -15.04 70.25 -65.44
C MET A 1 -15.55 69.55 -64.18
N MET A 2 -15.63 68.23 -64.20
CA MET A 2 -16.14 67.39 -63.10
C MET A 2 -15.02 66.88 -62.26
N GLY A 3 -14.92 67.32 -60.98
CA GLY A 3 -13.93 66.80 -60.03
C GLY A 3 -14.48 65.51 -59.40
N ARG A 4 -13.62 64.43 -59.46
CA ARG A 4 -13.90 63.14 -58.80
C ARG A 4 -13.40 63.22 -57.36
N PRO A 5 -14.18 62.72 -56.34
CA PRO A 5 -13.69 62.59 -54.98
C PRO A 5 -12.80 61.34 -54.84
N LEU A 6 -11.65 61.51 -54.22
CA LEU A 6 -10.75 60.41 -53.80
C LEU A 6 -11.30 59.80 -52.50
N VAL A 7 -11.70 58.53 -52.56
CA VAL A 7 -12.03 57.76 -51.38
C VAL A 7 -10.79 57.09 -50.83
N ALA A 8 -10.31 57.55 -49.68
CA ALA A 8 -9.22 56.92 -48.97
C ALA A 8 -9.73 55.71 -48.17
N ALA A 9 -9.33 54.50 -48.55
CA ALA A 9 -9.59 53.27 -47.82
C ALA A 9 -8.63 53.18 -46.62
N VAL A 10 -9.20 53.27 -45.39
CA VAL A 10 -8.45 53.04 -44.15
C VAL A 10 -8.53 51.54 -43.84
N SER A 11 -7.40 50.86 -44.03
CA SER A 11 -7.26 49.43 -43.63
C SER A 11 -7.00 49.35 -42.14
N ILE A 12 -7.97 48.90 -41.37
CA ILE A 12 -7.80 48.60 -39.94
C ILE A 12 -7.13 47.24 -39.81
N LEU A 13 -5.88 47.20 -39.40
CA LEU A 13 -5.10 46.01 -39.10
C LEU A 13 -5.52 45.54 -37.69
N VAL A 14 -6.41 44.53 -37.60
CA VAL A 14 -6.78 43.89 -36.33
C VAL A 14 -5.63 42.95 -35.89
N TRP A 15 -4.85 43.41 -34.95
CA TRP A 15 -3.85 42.54 -34.26
C TRP A 15 -4.66 41.60 -33.33
N SER A 16 -4.77 40.32 -33.72
CA SER A 16 -5.22 39.25 -32.82
C SER A 16 -4.16 39.04 -31.74
N VAL A 17 -4.38 39.62 -30.57
CA VAL A 17 -3.56 39.29 -29.37
C VAL A 17 -3.94 37.91 -28.95
N CYS A 18 -3.08 36.92 -29.29
CA CYS A 18 -3.19 35.57 -28.76
C CYS A 18 -2.79 35.66 -27.27
N VAL A 19 -3.80 35.84 -26.40
CA VAL A 19 -3.58 35.76 -24.96
C VAL A 19 -3.30 34.30 -24.64
N PRO A 20 -2.08 33.93 -24.16
CA PRO A 20 -1.85 32.57 -23.69
C PRO A 20 -2.86 32.32 -22.56
N THR A 21 -3.79 31.40 -22.77
CA THR A 21 -4.62 30.89 -21.69
C THR A 21 -3.67 30.27 -20.68
N ALA A 22 -3.46 30.97 -19.57
CA ALA A 22 -2.75 30.42 -18.43
C ALA A 22 -3.52 29.14 -18.04
N ARG A 23 -2.95 28.00 -18.41
CA ARG A 23 -3.48 26.71 -18.00
C ARG A 23 -3.44 26.76 -16.49
N ALA A 24 -4.62 26.78 -15.86
CA ALA A 24 -4.71 26.87 -14.43
C ALA A 24 -3.84 25.76 -13.80
N ALA A 25 -3.13 26.11 -12.73
CA ALA A 25 -2.10 25.23 -12.18
C ALA A 25 -2.77 24.07 -11.45
N TRP A 26 -2.55 22.83 -11.93
CA TRP A 26 -2.98 21.64 -11.20
C TRP A 26 -2.43 21.66 -9.77
N PRO A 27 -3.21 21.25 -8.72
CA PRO A 27 -4.62 20.84 -8.75
C PRO A 27 -5.60 22.01 -8.49
N GLU A 28 -6.78 21.97 -9.13
CA GLU A 28 -7.87 22.97 -8.97
C GLU A 28 -9.06 22.43 -8.19
N ARG A 29 -9.11 21.12 -7.95
CA ARG A 29 -10.22 20.43 -7.29
C ARG A 29 -9.68 19.30 -6.40
N PRO A 30 -10.53 18.72 -5.53
CA PRO A 30 -10.13 17.62 -4.68
C PRO A 30 -9.53 16.43 -5.44
N ILE A 31 -8.47 15.85 -4.89
CA ILE A 31 -7.80 14.66 -5.41
C ILE A 31 -8.29 13.45 -4.61
N ARG A 32 -8.49 12.31 -5.29
CA ARG A 32 -8.88 11.05 -4.65
C ARG A 32 -7.70 10.09 -4.59
N TRP A 33 -7.45 9.56 -3.41
CA TRP A 33 -6.54 8.44 -3.22
C TRP A 33 -7.36 7.19 -2.88
N ILE A 34 -7.35 6.22 -3.78
CA ILE A 34 -8.07 4.95 -3.63
C ILE A 34 -7.18 4.01 -2.84
N VAL A 35 -7.70 3.52 -1.71
CA VAL A 35 -7.09 2.46 -0.91
C VAL A 35 -7.82 1.16 -1.26
N PRO A 36 -7.14 0.16 -1.88
CA PRO A 36 -7.81 -1.06 -2.36
C PRO A 36 -8.09 -2.08 -1.24
N PHE A 37 -8.22 -1.60 -0.01
CA PHE A 37 -8.50 -2.38 1.19
C PHE A 37 -9.56 -1.67 2.06
N GLY A 38 -10.12 -2.41 3.02
CA GLY A 38 -11.02 -1.83 4.00
C GLY A 38 -10.32 -0.82 4.93
N PRO A 39 -11.09 0.04 5.60
CA PRO A 39 -10.54 1.06 6.50
C PRO A 39 -9.86 0.41 7.72
N GLY A 40 -8.94 1.16 8.35
CA GLY A 40 -8.24 0.78 9.57
C GLY A 40 -7.07 -0.19 9.38
N GLY A 41 -6.82 -0.72 8.18
CA GLY A 41 -5.61 -1.47 7.87
C GLY A 41 -4.40 -0.55 7.64
N ALA A 42 -3.20 -1.14 7.56
CA ALA A 42 -1.94 -0.41 7.46
C ALA A 42 -1.93 0.64 6.36
N ASN A 43 -2.31 0.27 5.14
CA ASN A 43 -2.29 1.17 3.99
C ASN A 43 -3.28 2.33 4.12
N ASP A 44 -4.44 2.10 4.78
CA ASP A 44 -5.41 3.17 5.06
C ASP A 44 -4.86 4.17 6.08
N LEU A 45 -4.28 3.68 7.18
CA LEU A 45 -3.70 4.55 8.23
C LEU A 45 -2.53 5.37 7.69
N ILE A 46 -1.60 4.74 6.96
CA ILE A 46 -0.46 5.42 6.33
C ILE A 46 -0.95 6.46 5.31
N ALA A 47 -1.91 6.08 4.45
CA ALA A 47 -2.46 6.97 3.43
C ALA A 47 -3.11 8.22 4.03
N ARG A 48 -3.89 8.08 5.12
CA ARG A 48 -4.54 9.22 5.79
C ARG A 48 -3.52 10.21 6.37
N VAL A 49 -2.45 9.71 6.99
CA VAL A 49 -1.40 10.58 7.54
C VAL A 49 -0.67 11.31 6.41
N ALA A 50 -0.27 10.60 5.34
CA ALA A 50 0.40 11.20 4.19
C ALA A 50 -0.51 12.19 3.44
N ALA A 51 -1.78 11.83 3.20
CA ALA A 51 -2.75 12.67 2.51
C ALA A 51 -2.97 14.00 3.24
N GLU A 52 -3.07 13.99 4.57
CA GLU A 52 -3.24 15.22 5.35
C GLU A 52 -2.03 16.15 5.22
N ALA A 53 -0.82 15.62 5.21
CA ALA A 53 0.39 16.41 5.03
C ALA A 53 0.52 16.96 3.59
N VAL A 54 0.21 16.14 2.58
CA VAL A 54 0.23 16.57 1.16
C VAL A 54 -0.87 17.59 0.87
N ARG A 55 -2.07 17.42 1.45
CA ARG A 55 -3.19 18.39 1.34
C ARG A 55 -2.77 19.80 1.74
N LYS A 56 -2.06 19.94 2.87
CA LYS A 56 -1.56 21.25 3.35
C LYS A 56 -0.64 21.92 2.35
N ARG A 57 0.10 21.15 1.58
CA ARG A 57 1.07 21.65 0.60
C ARG A 57 0.45 21.97 -0.76
N LEU A 58 -0.47 21.14 -1.22
CA LEU A 58 -1.18 21.34 -2.50
C LEU A 58 -2.30 22.38 -2.40
N GLY A 59 -2.79 22.70 -1.19
CA GLY A 59 -3.91 23.61 -0.99
C GLY A 59 -5.27 23.05 -1.46
N GLN A 60 -5.31 21.75 -1.80
CA GLN A 60 -6.53 21.05 -2.23
C GLN A 60 -6.80 19.83 -1.36
N PRO A 61 -8.06 19.50 -1.09
CA PRO A 61 -8.42 18.32 -0.34
C PRO A 61 -7.91 17.04 -1.01
N ILE A 62 -7.39 16.10 -0.20
CA ILE A 62 -7.14 14.72 -0.63
C ILE A 62 -8.12 13.81 0.08
N VAL A 63 -9.01 13.19 -0.69
CA VAL A 63 -10.06 12.31 -0.18
C VAL A 63 -9.58 10.87 -0.25
N ILE A 64 -9.51 10.20 0.91
CA ILE A 64 -9.23 8.76 0.98
C ILE A 64 -10.54 8.00 0.74
N GLU A 65 -10.55 7.17 -0.30
CA GLU A 65 -11.68 6.32 -0.65
C GLU A 65 -11.27 4.84 -0.52
N ASN A 66 -11.84 4.15 0.47
CA ASN A 66 -11.60 2.72 0.62
C ASN A 66 -12.48 1.93 -0.37
N ARG A 67 -11.86 1.13 -1.22
CA ARG A 67 -12.52 0.18 -2.13
C ARG A 67 -12.02 -1.23 -1.85
N PRO A 68 -12.64 -1.93 -0.87
CA PRO A 68 -12.24 -3.28 -0.49
C PRO A 68 -12.24 -4.25 -1.68
N GLY A 69 -11.26 -5.15 -1.68
CA GLY A 69 -10.98 -6.03 -2.79
C GLY A 69 -9.87 -5.47 -3.66
N ALA A 70 -8.63 -5.96 -3.44
CA ALA A 70 -7.41 -5.46 -4.09
C ALA A 70 -7.55 -5.30 -5.61
N VAL A 71 -8.28 -6.22 -6.26
CA VAL A 71 -8.53 -6.17 -7.72
C VAL A 71 -9.47 -5.03 -8.10
N ALA A 72 -10.60 -4.90 -7.40
CA ALA A 72 -11.62 -3.91 -7.76
C ALA A 72 -11.11 -2.47 -7.55
N GLY A 73 -10.44 -2.22 -6.42
CA GLY A 73 -9.83 -0.92 -6.13
C GLY A 73 -8.73 -0.56 -7.13
N THR A 74 -7.86 -1.51 -7.47
CA THR A 74 -6.80 -1.33 -8.47
C THR A 74 -7.36 -1.08 -9.85
N ALA A 75 -8.34 -1.87 -10.28
CA ALA A 75 -9.00 -1.72 -11.58
C ALA A 75 -9.69 -0.35 -11.73
N ALA A 76 -10.27 0.16 -10.64
CA ALA A 76 -10.91 1.47 -10.65
C ALA A 76 -9.94 2.60 -10.97
N VAL A 77 -8.69 2.51 -10.48
CA VAL A 77 -7.65 3.50 -10.79
C VAL A 77 -7.02 3.24 -12.16
N ALA A 78 -6.74 1.99 -12.51
CA ALA A 78 -6.18 1.64 -13.81
C ALA A 78 -7.06 2.13 -15.00
N LYS A 79 -8.38 2.25 -14.79
CA LYS A 79 -9.37 2.73 -15.76
C LYS A 79 -9.80 4.18 -15.55
N ALA A 80 -9.23 4.88 -14.56
CA ALA A 80 -9.57 6.27 -14.32
C ALA A 80 -8.93 7.18 -15.39
N GLU A 81 -9.53 8.36 -15.57
CA GLU A 81 -8.94 9.40 -16.43
C GLU A 81 -7.55 9.78 -15.93
N PRO A 82 -6.54 9.85 -16.82
CA PRO A 82 -5.17 10.16 -16.45
C PRO A 82 -4.95 11.67 -16.27
N ASP A 83 -5.85 12.33 -15.56
CA ASP A 83 -5.90 13.78 -15.37
C ASP A 83 -5.23 14.26 -14.06
N GLY A 84 -4.69 13.32 -13.26
CA GLY A 84 -4.02 13.62 -12.00
C GLY A 84 -4.95 13.79 -10.79
N TYR A 85 -6.23 13.43 -10.90
CA TYR A 85 -7.18 13.57 -9.78
C TYR A 85 -7.59 12.23 -9.15
N THR A 86 -7.04 11.12 -9.64
CA THR A 86 -7.25 9.80 -9.04
C THR A 86 -5.93 9.06 -8.95
N PHE A 87 -5.58 8.61 -7.75
CA PHE A 87 -4.35 7.85 -7.47
C PHE A 87 -4.69 6.59 -6.68
N LEU A 88 -3.80 5.61 -6.75
CA LEU A 88 -3.89 4.35 -6.02
C LEU A 88 -2.85 4.31 -4.90
N ILE A 89 -3.26 3.87 -3.74
CA ILE A 89 -2.32 3.42 -2.71
C ILE A 89 -1.91 1.99 -3.03
N GLY A 90 -0.68 1.86 -3.52
CA GLY A 90 -0.07 0.58 -3.85
C GLY A 90 0.37 -0.19 -2.61
N ALA A 91 0.34 -1.52 -2.74
CA ALA A 91 0.79 -2.50 -1.76
C ALA A 91 1.20 -3.78 -2.48
N ALA A 92 1.69 -4.79 -1.75
CA ALA A 92 2.13 -6.07 -2.32
C ALA A 92 1.08 -6.68 -3.28
N GLY A 93 -0.20 -6.74 -2.87
CA GLY A 93 -1.28 -7.29 -3.69
C GLY A 93 -1.45 -6.60 -5.04
N VAL A 94 -1.19 -5.29 -5.11
CA VAL A 94 -1.32 -4.52 -6.36
C VAL A 94 -0.33 -5.01 -7.43
N ILE A 95 0.90 -5.33 -7.02
CA ILE A 95 1.95 -5.77 -7.96
C ILE A 95 1.99 -7.29 -8.18
N THR A 96 1.21 -8.06 -7.41
CA THR A 96 1.17 -9.53 -7.49
C THR A 96 -0.14 -10.09 -8.01
N ASN A 97 -1.19 -9.28 -8.13
CA ASN A 97 -2.49 -9.72 -8.62
C ASN A 97 -2.38 -10.48 -9.95
N SER A 98 -1.56 -9.99 -10.89
CA SER A 98 -1.35 -10.63 -12.21
C SER A 98 -0.67 -11.99 -12.14
N MET A 99 0.01 -12.31 -11.03
CA MET A 99 0.65 -13.60 -10.80
C MET A 99 -0.30 -14.61 -10.16
N LEU A 100 -1.25 -14.13 -9.35
CA LEU A 100 -2.10 -14.94 -8.47
C LEU A 100 -3.54 -15.10 -9.00
N LEU A 101 -3.98 -14.23 -9.89
CA LEU A 101 -5.38 -14.16 -10.30
C LEU A 101 -5.51 -14.29 -11.82
N ASN A 102 -6.56 -15.00 -12.23
CA ASN A 102 -7.00 -15.05 -13.62
C ASN A 102 -7.97 -13.90 -13.93
N ASN A 103 -8.14 -13.57 -15.19
CA ASN A 103 -9.20 -12.66 -15.66
C ASN A 103 -9.19 -11.27 -15.03
N LEU A 104 -8.00 -10.67 -14.82
CA LEU A 104 -7.89 -9.28 -14.39
C LEU A 104 -8.41 -8.35 -15.50
N SER A 105 -9.18 -7.34 -15.11
CA SER A 105 -9.73 -6.32 -16.03
C SER A 105 -8.76 -5.17 -16.30
N TYR A 106 -7.49 -5.30 -15.92
CA TYR A 106 -6.39 -4.37 -16.14
C TYR A 106 -5.08 -5.14 -16.25
N VAL A 107 -4.03 -4.47 -16.72
CA VAL A 107 -2.66 -4.99 -16.74
C VAL A 107 -1.76 -4.12 -15.86
N ASP A 108 -0.65 -4.67 -15.39
CA ASP A 108 0.23 -3.96 -14.45
C ASP A 108 0.76 -2.63 -15.01
N SER A 109 0.98 -2.57 -16.34
CA SER A 109 1.43 -1.36 -17.03
C SER A 109 0.35 -0.26 -17.15
N ASP A 110 -0.89 -0.50 -16.71
CA ASP A 110 -1.93 0.52 -16.64
C ASP A 110 -1.75 1.47 -15.44
N LEU A 111 -0.78 1.15 -14.58
CA LEU A 111 -0.40 1.96 -13.44
C LEU A 111 1.06 2.39 -13.55
N VAL A 112 1.33 3.64 -13.21
CA VAL A 112 2.68 4.20 -13.19
C VAL A 112 3.05 4.66 -11.78
N PRO A 113 4.30 4.45 -11.34
CA PRO A 113 4.75 4.88 -10.02
C PRO A 113 4.78 6.40 -9.89
N VAL A 114 4.41 6.90 -8.72
CA VAL A 114 4.52 8.31 -8.34
C VAL A 114 5.53 8.48 -7.21
N GLY A 115 5.41 7.70 -6.12
CA GLY A 115 6.37 7.77 -5.03
C GLY A 115 6.09 6.81 -3.90
N MET A 116 7.15 6.37 -3.24
CA MET A 116 7.06 5.57 -2.02
C MET A 116 6.63 6.46 -0.86
N ILE A 117 5.77 5.93 0.02
CA ILE A 117 5.34 6.62 1.25
C ILE A 117 6.09 6.05 2.43
N ALA A 118 5.89 4.78 2.73
CA ALA A 118 6.45 4.15 3.93
C ALA A 118 6.54 2.64 3.79
N VAL A 119 7.41 2.05 4.62
CA VAL A 119 7.46 0.62 4.93
C VAL A 119 7.09 0.43 6.39
N ALA A 120 6.25 -0.55 6.67
CA ALA A 120 5.85 -0.91 8.02
C ALA A 120 6.27 -2.34 8.34
N PRO A 121 6.90 -2.59 9.50
CA PRO A 121 7.16 -3.95 9.97
C PRO A 121 5.88 -4.76 10.06
N SER A 122 5.92 -6.01 9.63
CA SER A 122 4.82 -6.97 9.85
C SER A 122 5.10 -7.78 11.11
N VAL A 123 4.07 -8.03 11.90
CA VAL A 123 4.14 -8.78 13.17
C VAL A 123 3.18 -9.97 13.10
N ILE A 124 3.70 -11.16 13.32
CA ILE A 124 2.89 -12.36 13.52
C ILE A 124 2.29 -12.28 14.92
N VAL A 125 0.95 -12.34 14.98
CA VAL A 125 0.20 -12.32 16.23
C VAL A 125 -0.78 -13.47 16.30
N VAL A 126 -1.05 -13.91 17.52
CA VAL A 126 -2.01 -14.97 17.82
C VAL A 126 -3.00 -14.52 18.89
N ASN A 127 -4.14 -15.22 18.97
CA ASN A 127 -5.03 -15.08 20.11
C ASN A 127 -4.31 -15.52 21.39
N PRO A 128 -4.51 -14.87 22.56
CA PRO A 128 -3.90 -15.27 23.83
C PRO A 128 -4.14 -16.71 24.26
N SER A 129 -5.19 -17.35 23.76
CA SER A 129 -5.48 -18.78 24.00
C SER A 129 -4.48 -19.74 23.33
N VAL A 130 -3.78 -19.29 22.29
CA VAL A 130 -2.73 -20.08 21.63
C VAL A 130 -1.53 -20.20 22.58
N PRO A 131 -1.06 -21.41 22.95
CA PRO A 131 0.01 -21.61 23.91
C PRO A 131 1.40 -21.48 23.26
N ALA A 132 1.67 -20.31 22.65
CA ALA A 132 2.94 -20.01 22.00
C ALA A 132 3.32 -18.54 22.23
N SER A 133 4.62 -18.27 22.42
CA SER A 133 5.20 -16.94 22.63
C SER A 133 6.38 -16.67 21.69
N ASN A 134 6.71 -17.62 20.82
CA ASN A 134 7.77 -17.55 19.83
C ASN A 134 7.48 -18.51 18.67
N MET A 135 8.27 -18.43 17.59
CA MET A 135 8.06 -19.26 16.39
C MET A 135 8.18 -20.75 16.67
N LYS A 136 9.14 -21.17 17.51
CA LYS A 136 9.32 -22.58 17.84
C LYS A 136 8.10 -23.17 18.55
N GLU A 137 7.55 -22.46 19.54
CA GLU A 137 6.35 -22.87 20.26
C GLU A 137 5.12 -22.82 19.35
N PHE A 138 5.00 -21.80 18.51
CA PHE A 138 3.90 -21.68 17.54
C PHE A 138 3.89 -22.87 16.56
N VAL A 139 5.04 -23.21 16.00
CA VAL A 139 5.18 -24.34 15.07
C VAL A 139 4.90 -25.68 15.80
N ALA A 140 5.41 -25.84 17.02
CA ALA A 140 5.14 -27.03 17.82
C ALA A 140 3.65 -27.19 18.12
N TRP A 141 2.99 -26.14 18.57
CA TRP A 141 1.55 -26.11 18.79
C TRP A 141 0.78 -26.38 17.50
N ALA A 142 1.12 -25.71 16.39
CA ALA A 142 0.45 -25.89 15.11
C ALA A 142 0.47 -27.34 14.62
N LYS A 143 1.57 -28.07 14.85
CA LYS A 143 1.69 -29.50 14.52
C LYS A 143 0.79 -30.42 15.38
N THR A 144 0.30 -29.96 16.53
CA THR A 144 -0.65 -30.72 17.35
C THR A 144 -2.10 -30.53 16.91
N GLN A 145 -2.36 -29.50 16.09
CA GLN A 145 -3.71 -29.24 15.56
C GLN A 145 -4.01 -30.29 14.48
N ARG A 146 -5.18 -30.93 14.62
CA ARG A 146 -5.63 -31.95 13.67
C ARG A 146 -6.03 -31.34 12.33
N GLU A 147 -6.79 -32.05 11.49
CA GLU A 147 -7.16 -31.68 10.13
C GLU A 147 -7.72 -30.26 9.94
N SER A 148 -8.32 -29.66 10.96
CA SER A 148 -8.75 -28.25 10.94
C SER A 148 -7.56 -27.28 10.89
N GLY A 149 -6.37 -27.73 11.32
CA GLY A 149 -5.11 -26.96 11.28
C GLY A 149 -5.19 -25.60 12.00
N VAL A 150 -4.18 -24.79 11.76
CA VAL A 150 -4.15 -23.38 12.16
C VAL A 150 -5.00 -22.56 11.18
N THR A 151 -5.90 -21.75 11.66
CA THR A 151 -6.62 -20.77 10.83
C THR A 151 -5.84 -19.46 10.82
N TRP A 152 -5.41 -19.06 9.64
CA TRP A 152 -4.63 -17.82 9.45
C TRP A 152 -5.44 -16.78 8.68
N ALA A 153 -5.71 -15.64 9.30
CA ALA A 153 -6.45 -14.54 8.69
C ALA A 153 -5.52 -13.69 7.79
N THR A 154 -6.02 -13.25 6.64
CA THR A 154 -5.30 -12.39 5.70
C THR A 154 -6.17 -11.23 5.22
N ALA A 155 -5.57 -10.24 4.58
CA ALA A 155 -6.30 -9.13 3.95
C ALA A 155 -6.65 -9.43 2.46
N GLY A 156 -6.83 -10.71 2.14
CA GLY A 156 -7.09 -11.19 0.77
C GLY A 156 -5.87 -11.76 0.08
N SER A 157 -6.09 -12.36 -1.10
CA SER A 157 -5.05 -12.97 -1.92
C SER A 157 -3.97 -11.96 -2.29
N GLY A 158 -2.69 -12.36 -2.23
CA GLY A 158 -1.54 -11.49 -2.53
C GLY A 158 -1.24 -10.40 -1.49
N SER A 159 -2.01 -10.29 -0.42
CA SER A 159 -1.69 -9.36 0.67
C SER A 159 -0.44 -9.81 1.45
N THR A 160 0.22 -8.88 2.14
CA THR A 160 1.37 -9.22 3.00
C THR A 160 1.07 -10.35 3.99
N PRO A 161 -0.08 -10.36 4.73
CA PRO A 161 -0.45 -11.49 5.58
C PRO A 161 -0.58 -12.83 4.84
N HIS A 162 -1.00 -12.81 3.56
CA HIS A 162 -1.07 -14.03 2.74
C HIS A 162 0.34 -14.56 2.44
N PHE A 163 1.26 -13.69 2.01
CA PHE A 163 2.65 -14.08 1.80
C PHE A 163 3.30 -14.60 3.07
N VAL A 164 3.08 -13.95 4.22
CA VAL A 164 3.62 -14.45 5.51
C VAL A 164 3.09 -15.85 5.82
N ALA A 165 1.79 -16.09 5.62
CA ALA A 165 1.21 -17.43 5.83
C ALA A 165 1.91 -18.49 4.98
N GLU A 166 2.07 -18.23 3.68
CA GLU A 166 2.70 -19.17 2.76
C GLU A 166 4.20 -19.39 3.08
N MET A 167 4.91 -18.31 3.41
CA MET A 167 6.32 -18.41 3.83
C MET A 167 6.47 -19.21 5.13
N VAL A 168 5.57 -19.04 6.10
CA VAL A 168 5.57 -19.80 7.35
C VAL A 168 5.27 -21.29 7.08
N LYS A 169 4.26 -21.57 6.24
CA LYS A 169 3.95 -22.96 5.82
C LYS A 169 5.17 -23.65 5.22
N GLU A 170 5.80 -22.98 4.25
CA GLU A 170 6.97 -23.51 3.56
C GLU A 170 8.14 -23.74 4.51
N ALA A 171 8.47 -22.74 5.34
CA ALA A 171 9.63 -22.79 6.22
C ALA A 171 9.48 -23.77 7.39
N SER A 172 8.23 -24.05 7.84
CA SER A 172 7.97 -24.87 9.04
C SER A 172 7.32 -26.22 8.76
N GLY A 173 6.76 -26.41 7.56
CA GLY A 173 6.01 -27.62 7.18
C GLY A 173 4.69 -27.81 7.92
N ILE A 174 4.13 -26.75 8.53
CA ILE A 174 2.83 -26.83 9.20
C ILE A 174 1.67 -26.71 8.19
N SER A 175 0.55 -27.36 8.50
CA SER A 175 -0.70 -27.16 7.78
C SER A 175 -1.44 -25.96 8.34
N MET A 176 -2.00 -25.12 7.48
CA MET A 176 -2.91 -24.04 7.89
C MET A 176 -3.94 -23.72 6.83
N THR A 177 -5.14 -23.32 7.30
CA THR A 177 -6.22 -22.81 6.46
C THR A 177 -6.10 -21.28 6.38
N ILE A 178 -5.88 -20.75 5.19
CA ILE A 178 -5.79 -19.32 4.96
C ILE A 178 -7.19 -18.77 4.67
N VAL A 179 -7.63 -17.80 5.48
CA VAL A 179 -8.97 -17.20 5.39
C VAL A 179 -8.84 -15.74 4.98
N PRO A 180 -9.35 -15.36 3.79
CA PRO A 180 -9.31 -13.99 3.33
C PRO A 180 -10.38 -13.12 3.99
N PHE A 181 -10.00 -11.92 4.42
CA PHE A 181 -10.86 -10.85 4.91
C PHE A 181 -10.77 -9.62 4.02
N ARG A 182 -11.64 -8.63 4.23
CA ARG A 182 -11.69 -7.39 3.43
C ARG A 182 -10.54 -6.43 3.74
N SER A 183 -9.95 -6.56 4.94
CA SER A 183 -8.83 -5.73 5.40
C SER A 183 -7.98 -6.48 6.42
N GLY A 184 -6.76 -5.97 6.69
CA GLY A 184 -5.93 -6.49 7.79
C GLY A 184 -6.59 -6.30 9.15
N SER A 185 -7.29 -5.19 9.37
CA SER A 185 -8.05 -4.95 10.61
C SER A 185 -9.17 -5.97 10.83
N ASP A 186 -9.89 -6.38 9.77
CA ASP A 186 -10.90 -7.45 9.90
C ASP A 186 -10.23 -8.78 10.25
N GLY A 187 -9.07 -9.09 9.67
CA GLY A 187 -8.27 -10.26 10.03
C GLY A 187 -7.80 -10.22 11.49
N VAL A 188 -7.35 -9.07 11.97
CA VAL A 188 -6.98 -8.86 13.39
C VAL A 188 -8.20 -9.06 14.29
N ASN A 189 -9.37 -8.52 13.92
CA ASN A 189 -10.61 -8.72 14.69
C ASN A 189 -11.02 -10.19 14.75
N ALA A 190 -10.80 -10.97 13.69
CA ALA A 190 -11.04 -12.41 13.70
C ALA A 190 -10.12 -13.14 14.70
N VAL A 191 -8.86 -12.72 14.84
CA VAL A 191 -7.94 -13.27 15.85
C VAL A 191 -8.35 -12.83 17.26
N LEU A 192 -8.74 -11.57 17.46
CA LEU A 192 -9.26 -11.08 18.75
C LEU A 192 -10.49 -11.86 19.19
N ALA A 193 -11.41 -12.15 18.26
CA ALA A 193 -12.62 -12.94 18.51
C ALA A 193 -12.37 -14.47 18.61
N ASN A 194 -11.12 -14.91 18.47
CA ASN A 194 -10.73 -16.33 18.42
C ASN A 194 -11.45 -17.15 17.32
N THR A 195 -11.88 -16.50 16.24
CA THR A 195 -12.41 -17.16 15.04
C THR A 195 -11.31 -17.47 14.02
N ALA A 196 -10.14 -16.84 14.18
CA ALA A 196 -8.89 -17.24 13.56
C ALA A 196 -7.80 -17.38 14.62
N SER A 197 -6.87 -18.32 14.43
CA SER A 197 -5.80 -18.59 15.40
C SER A 197 -4.70 -17.53 15.34
N ALA A 198 -4.36 -17.10 14.13
CA ALA A 198 -3.22 -16.24 13.86
C ALA A 198 -3.48 -15.29 12.68
N THR A 199 -2.71 -14.24 12.62
CA THR A 199 -2.51 -13.39 11.46
C THR A 199 -1.10 -12.78 11.49
N SER A 200 -0.71 -12.10 10.43
CA SER A 200 0.36 -11.10 10.49
C SER A 200 -0.18 -9.77 9.99
N GLU A 201 0.17 -8.68 10.65
CA GLU A 201 -0.27 -7.37 10.22
C GLU A 201 0.78 -6.31 10.59
N ALA A 202 0.69 -5.15 9.96
CA ALA A 202 1.63 -4.06 10.22
C ALA A 202 1.59 -3.63 11.69
N SER A 203 2.77 -3.27 12.20
CA SER A 203 2.96 -2.85 13.59
C SER A 203 1.97 -1.77 14.05
N ILE A 204 1.65 -0.80 13.19
CA ILE A 204 0.68 0.27 13.50
C ILE A 204 -0.72 -0.26 13.85
N VAL A 205 -1.09 -1.42 13.32
CA VAL A 205 -2.41 -2.04 13.56
C VAL A 205 -2.39 -2.89 14.82
N VAL A 206 -1.31 -3.65 15.05
CA VAL A 206 -1.29 -4.68 16.09
C VAL A 206 -0.60 -4.26 17.39
N LEU A 207 0.34 -3.31 17.38
CA LEU A 207 1.01 -2.87 18.61
C LEU A 207 0.05 -2.36 19.69
N PRO A 208 -0.99 -1.56 19.39
CA PRO A 208 -1.97 -1.17 20.40
C PRO A 208 -2.68 -2.37 21.05
N GLN A 209 -2.99 -3.41 20.29
CA GLN A 209 -3.64 -4.62 20.77
C GLN A 209 -2.70 -5.49 21.60
N ILE A 210 -1.41 -5.52 21.23
CA ILE A 210 -0.36 -6.21 21.98
C ILE A 210 -0.13 -5.51 23.32
N GLN A 211 -0.04 -4.19 23.31
CA GLN A 211 0.13 -3.38 24.54
C GLN A 211 -1.05 -3.51 25.49
N ALA A 212 -2.26 -3.67 24.95
CA ALA A 212 -3.46 -3.94 25.73
C ALA A 212 -3.59 -5.40 26.22
N GLY A 213 -2.66 -6.29 25.85
CA GLY A 213 -2.68 -7.70 26.19
C GLY A 213 -3.75 -8.51 25.45
N LEU A 214 -4.38 -7.94 24.43
CA LEU A 214 -5.47 -8.56 23.66
C LEU A 214 -4.95 -9.48 22.56
N LEU A 215 -3.72 -9.26 22.10
CA LEU A 215 -3.00 -10.13 21.16
C LEU A 215 -1.63 -10.49 21.73
N LYS A 216 -1.14 -11.67 21.38
CA LYS A 216 0.17 -12.17 21.76
C LYS A 216 1.10 -12.15 20.52
N PRO A 217 2.22 -11.37 20.55
CA PRO A 217 3.16 -11.34 19.43
C PRO A 217 4.05 -12.58 19.44
N ILE A 218 4.38 -13.08 18.24
CA ILE A 218 5.27 -14.23 18.04
C ILE A 218 6.61 -13.80 17.47
N ALA A 219 6.61 -13.00 16.42
CA ALA A 219 7.81 -12.51 15.75
C ALA A 219 7.46 -11.29 14.87
N THR A 220 8.47 -10.47 14.58
CA THR A 220 8.37 -9.58 13.41
C THR A 220 8.99 -10.27 12.19
N THR A 221 8.32 -10.15 11.04
CA THR A 221 8.86 -10.66 9.76
C THR A 221 9.69 -9.60 9.03
N TYR A 222 10.10 -8.55 9.72
CA TYR A 222 10.90 -7.48 9.14
C TYR A 222 12.40 -7.78 9.30
N THR A 223 13.23 -7.10 8.52
CA THR A 223 14.69 -7.29 8.48
C THR A 223 15.39 -7.02 9.83
N LYS A 224 14.75 -6.24 10.69
CA LYS A 224 15.26 -5.85 12.02
C LYS A 224 14.13 -5.78 13.04
N ARG A 225 14.48 -5.77 14.31
CA ARG A 225 13.52 -5.57 15.40
C ARG A 225 12.86 -4.19 15.30
N ILE A 226 11.60 -4.13 15.71
CA ILE A 226 10.81 -2.89 15.71
C ILE A 226 11.30 -2.00 16.84
N SER A 227 11.66 -0.74 16.54
CA SER A 227 12.12 0.21 17.54
C SER A 227 11.12 0.44 18.67
N ALA A 228 9.84 0.47 18.35
CA ALA A 228 8.74 0.61 19.31
C ALA A 228 8.51 -0.65 20.17
N TYR A 229 9.05 -1.80 19.80
CA TYR A 229 8.93 -3.06 20.54
C TYR A 229 10.20 -3.91 20.39
N PRO A 230 11.35 -3.47 20.94
CA PRO A 230 12.66 -4.10 20.70
C PRO A 230 12.80 -5.48 21.37
N ALA A 231 11.91 -5.83 22.29
CA ALA A 231 11.87 -7.16 22.89
C ALA A 231 11.39 -8.25 21.93
N LEU A 232 10.65 -7.89 20.85
CA LEU A 232 10.15 -8.84 19.88
C LEU A 232 11.24 -9.23 18.90
N PRO A 233 11.67 -10.52 18.86
CA PRO A 233 12.67 -10.96 17.91
C PRO A 233 12.11 -11.06 16.49
N THR A 234 13.01 -10.97 15.50
CA THR A 234 12.67 -11.26 14.12
C THR A 234 12.47 -12.76 13.88
N THR A 235 11.78 -13.10 12.79
CA THR A 235 11.69 -14.49 12.34
C THR A 235 13.07 -15.09 12.05
N ALA A 236 13.98 -14.28 11.48
CA ALA A 236 15.36 -14.70 11.21
C ALA A 236 16.12 -15.04 12.50
N GLU A 237 16.03 -14.21 13.56
CA GLU A 237 16.62 -14.50 14.88
C GLU A 237 16.05 -15.75 15.52
N GLN A 238 14.84 -16.17 15.14
CA GLN A 238 14.18 -17.38 15.62
C GLN A 238 14.38 -18.62 14.72
N GLY A 239 15.29 -18.54 13.71
CA GLY A 239 15.63 -19.66 12.83
C GLY A 239 14.77 -19.78 11.56
N TYR A 240 14.00 -18.75 11.22
CA TYR A 240 13.16 -18.69 10.02
C TYR A 240 13.56 -17.52 9.11
N PRO A 241 14.79 -17.46 8.58
CA PRO A 241 15.30 -16.31 7.83
C PRO A 241 14.59 -16.10 6.48
N THR A 242 13.93 -17.12 5.95
CA THR A 242 13.17 -17.00 4.70
C THR A 242 11.79 -16.34 4.89
N VAL A 243 11.32 -16.20 6.13
CA VAL A 243 10.06 -15.52 6.46
C VAL A 243 10.36 -14.04 6.69
N GLU A 244 10.63 -13.33 5.61
CA GLU A 244 11.01 -11.92 5.65
C GLU A 244 10.17 -11.09 4.67
N ILE A 245 9.29 -10.24 5.19
CA ILE A 245 8.47 -9.31 4.40
C ILE A 245 7.94 -8.19 5.31
N GLY A 246 7.88 -6.96 4.80
CA GLY A 246 7.20 -5.82 5.41
C GLY A 246 5.98 -5.39 4.60
N HIS A 247 5.07 -4.68 5.23
CA HIS A 247 4.07 -3.91 4.50
C HIS A 247 4.72 -2.69 3.87
N TRP A 248 4.22 -2.27 2.73
CA TRP A 248 4.60 -0.99 2.14
C TRP A 248 3.38 -0.26 1.58
N ALA A 249 3.49 1.04 1.53
CA ALA A 249 2.52 1.93 0.90
C ALA A 249 3.25 2.87 -0.05
N GLY A 250 2.75 2.99 -1.26
CA GLY A 250 3.25 3.92 -2.26
C GLY A 250 2.11 4.46 -3.13
N LEU A 251 2.33 5.56 -3.80
CA LEU A 251 1.35 6.21 -4.65
C LEU A 251 1.59 5.85 -6.11
N LEU A 252 0.53 5.40 -6.80
CA LEU A 252 0.51 5.09 -8.23
C LEU A 252 -0.55 5.93 -8.92
N ALA A 253 -0.34 6.21 -10.21
CA ALA A 253 -1.28 6.94 -11.05
C ALA A 253 -1.73 6.08 -12.24
N PRO A 254 -2.87 6.37 -12.91
CA PRO A 254 -3.22 5.78 -14.18
C PRO A 254 -2.15 6.04 -15.23
N ARG A 255 -1.92 5.06 -16.11
CA ARG A 255 -1.04 5.26 -17.28
C ARG A 255 -1.55 6.42 -18.14
N GLY A 256 -0.64 7.25 -18.63
CA GLY A 256 -0.97 8.43 -19.41
C GLY A 256 -1.16 9.70 -18.58
N THR A 257 -1.09 9.63 -17.24
CA THR A 257 -1.04 10.83 -16.39
C THR A 257 0.16 11.69 -16.81
N PRO A 258 -0.03 12.99 -17.10
CA PRO A 258 1.04 13.87 -17.55
C PRO A 258 2.23 13.89 -16.59
N GLN A 259 3.45 13.76 -17.12
CA GLN A 259 4.67 13.72 -16.32
C GLN A 259 4.80 14.91 -15.36
N PRO A 260 4.48 16.18 -15.73
CA PRO A 260 4.53 17.29 -14.78
C PRO A 260 3.63 17.12 -13.55
N ILE A 261 2.50 16.41 -13.68
CA ILE A 261 1.60 16.11 -12.56
C ILE A 261 2.24 15.04 -11.65
N ILE A 262 2.83 14.00 -12.23
CA ILE A 262 3.56 12.96 -11.50
C ILE A 262 4.70 13.58 -10.71
N ASP A 263 5.53 14.40 -11.36
CA ASP A 263 6.69 15.06 -10.74
C ASP A 263 6.26 16.01 -9.62
N ARG A 264 5.19 16.79 -9.83
CA ARG A 264 4.64 17.68 -8.81
C ARG A 264 4.08 16.88 -7.62
N MET A 265 3.31 15.83 -7.85
CA MET A 265 2.78 14.99 -6.77
C MET A 265 3.92 14.31 -6.00
N ASN A 266 4.94 13.79 -6.69
CA ASN A 266 6.12 13.21 -6.02
C ASN A 266 6.82 14.27 -5.17
N ALA A 267 7.10 15.45 -5.71
CA ALA A 267 7.79 16.52 -4.97
C ALA A 267 7.03 16.93 -3.69
N GLU A 268 5.69 17.09 -3.80
CA GLU A 268 4.86 17.44 -2.64
C GLU A 268 4.77 16.29 -1.62
N LEU A 269 4.71 15.04 -2.09
CA LEU A 269 4.77 13.87 -1.24
C LEU A 269 6.11 13.81 -0.49
N GLN A 270 7.25 13.95 -1.19
CA GLN A 270 8.58 13.95 -0.58
C GLN A 270 8.73 15.04 0.48
N ALA A 271 8.23 16.22 0.19
CA ALA A 271 8.28 17.33 1.14
C ALA A 271 7.33 17.11 2.34
N ALA A 272 6.16 16.52 2.11
CA ALA A 272 5.21 16.16 3.17
C ALA A 272 5.78 15.10 4.12
N LEU A 273 6.46 14.08 3.59
CA LEU A 273 7.07 13.03 4.41
C LEU A 273 8.20 13.52 5.32
N LYS A 274 8.80 14.67 5.02
CA LYS A 274 9.81 15.33 5.88
C LYS A 274 9.19 16.16 7.00
N ALA A 275 7.87 16.36 7.00
CA ALA A 275 7.20 17.14 8.03
C ALA A 275 7.21 16.38 9.38
N PRO A 276 7.61 17.02 10.50
CA PRO A 276 7.71 16.36 11.80
C PRO A 276 6.43 15.64 12.23
N GLU A 277 5.28 16.23 11.96
CA GLU A 277 3.97 15.67 12.31
C GLU A 277 3.67 14.32 11.62
N VAL A 278 4.31 14.02 10.50
CA VAL A 278 4.17 12.71 9.83
C VAL A 278 4.99 11.66 10.57
N ALA A 279 6.23 12.00 10.92
CA ALA A 279 7.10 11.12 11.71
C ALA A 279 6.50 10.87 13.10
N GLU A 280 5.99 11.91 13.77
CA GLU A 280 5.35 11.81 15.10
C GLU A 280 4.17 10.83 15.11
N LYS A 281 3.42 10.73 14.00
CA LYS A 281 2.28 9.82 13.90
C LYS A 281 2.64 8.39 13.51
N LEU A 282 3.67 8.19 12.70
CA LEU A 282 4.00 6.90 12.10
C LEU A 282 5.17 6.19 12.78
N SER A 283 6.24 6.92 13.15
CA SER A 283 7.44 6.32 13.73
C SER A 283 7.24 5.63 15.07
N PRO A 284 6.33 6.10 15.98
CA PRO A 284 6.06 5.39 17.23
C PRO A 284 5.56 3.95 17.04
N SER A 285 5.05 3.63 15.87
CA SER A 285 4.66 2.26 15.50
C SER A 285 5.78 1.49 14.76
N GLY A 286 6.98 2.05 14.66
CA GLY A 286 8.10 1.46 13.94
C GLY A 286 7.99 1.57 12.41
N ILE A 287 7.09 2.41 11.90
CA ILE A 287 6.97 2.66 10.47
C ILE A 287 8.15 3.53 10.01
N GLU A 288 8.76 3.12 8.91
CA GLU A 288 9.87 3.82 8.27
C GLU A 288 9.34 4.63 7.08
N LEU A 289 9.48 5.95 7.17
CA LEU A 289 9.18 6.82 6.03
C LEU A 289 10.23 6.58 4.95
N ALA A 290 9.80 6.21 3.76
CA ALA A 290 10.72 5.82 2.71
C ALA A 290 11.08 7.01 1.81
N GLY A 291 10.10 7.60 1.16
CA GLY A 291 10.35 8.67 0.20
C GLY A 291 11.07 8.21 -1.06
N GLY A 292 11.79 9.13 -1.69
CA GLY A 292 12.56 8.87 -2.90
C GLY A 292 11.94 9.42 -4.19
N SER A 293 12.70 9.38 -5.29
CA SER A 293 12.23 9.80 -6.59
C SER A 293 11.21 8.82 -7.20
N VAL A 294 10.56 9.23 -8.29
CA VAL A 294 9.71 8.34 -9.09
C VAL A 294 10.48 7.11 -9.57
N SER A 295 11.74 7.30 -9.98
CA SER A 295 12.61 6.20 -10.42
C SER A 295 13.01 5.25 -9.30
N ASP A 296 13.24 5.76 -8.08
CA ASP A 296 13.53 4.90 -6.93
C ASP A 296 12.34 4.00 -6.61
N PHE A 297 11.13 4.55 -6.65
CA PHE A 297 9.93 3.75 -6.41
C PHE A 297 9.64 2.76 -7.56
N ALA A 298 9.93 3.12 -8.81
CA ALA A 298 9.84 2.19 -9.94
C ALA A 298 10.82 1.01 -9.79
N ALA A 299 12.05 1.29 -9.38
CA ALA A 299 13.06 0.25 -9.10
C ALA A 299 12.64 -0.65 -7.94
N PHE A 300 12.08 -0.08 -6.87
CA PHE A 300 11.51 -0.85 -5.75
C PHE A 300 10.39 -1.80 -6.23
N ILE A 301 9.42 -1.29 -6.99
CA ILE A 301 8.31 -2.12 -7.52
C ILE A 301 8.86 -3.29 -8.36
N THR A 302 9.85 -3.03 -9.20
CA THR A 302 10.46 -4.06 -10.05
C THR A 302 11.15 -5.13 -9.22
N SER A 303 11.94 -4.73 -8.23
CA SER A 303 12.62 -5.61 -7.29
C SER A 303 11.66 -6.44 -6.45
N GLU A 304 10.65 -5.78 -5.88
CA GLU A 304 9.65 -6.40 -5.02
C GLU A 304 8.79 -7.39 -5.81
N ARG A 305 8.40 -7.04 -7.04
CA ARG A 305 7.67 -7.92 -7.93
C ARG A 305 8.44 -9.21 -8.23
N LYS A 306 9.74 -9.09 -8.51
CA LYS A 306 10.59 -10.27 -8.71
C LYS A 306 10.64 -11.13 -7.45
N ARG A 307 10.91 -10.52 -6.30
CA ARG A 307 11.01 -11.21 -5.00
C ARG A 307 9.72 -11.93 -4.63
N LEU A 308 8.57 -11.27 -4.76
CA LEU A 308 7.27 -11.88 -4.46
C LEU A 308 6.88 -12.94 -5.50
N GLY A 309 7.26 -12.76 -6.76
CA GLY A 309 7.09 -13.77 -7.81
C GLY A 309 7.86 -15.05 -7.50
N ASP A 310 9.08 -14.94 -7.01
CA ASP A 310 9.88 -16.11 -6.58
C ASP A 310 9.19 -16.86 -5.42
N ILE A 311 8.54 -16.13 -4.49
CA ILE A 311 7.75 -16.73 -3.40
C ILE A 311 6.50 -17.42 -3.95
N VAL A 312 5.76 -16.79 -4.87
CA VAL A 312 4.58 -17.38 -5.53
C VAL A 312 4.90 -18.73 -6.15
N ILE A 313 6.03 -18.82 -6.87
CA ILE A 313 6.47 -20.05 -7.51
C ILE A 313 6.85 -21.10 -6.45
N LYS A 314 7.66 -20.71 -5.46
CA LYS A 314 8.23 -21.61 -4.45
C LYS A 314 7.14 -22.17 -3.53
N ALA A 315 6.22 -21.33 -3.08
CA ALA A 315 5.09 -21.73 -2.24
C ALA A 315 3.94 -22.37 -3.04
N LYS A 316 4.10 -22.51 -4.37
CA LYS A 316 3.06 -23.04 -5.28
C LYS A 316 1.72 -22.35 -5.11
N MET A 317 1.74 -21.04 -4.91
CA MET A 317 0.53 -20.25 -4.82
C MET A 317 -0.16 -20.28 -6.20
N GLY A 318 -1.27 -21.03 -6.29
CA GLY A 318 -2.01 -21.22 -7.54
C GLY A 318 -2.70 -19.93 -7.99
N LYS A 319 -2.99 -19.82 -9.29
CA LYS A 319 -3.88 -18.79 -9.81
C LYS A 319 -5.34 -19.18 -9.51
N GLU A 320 -6.02 -18.28 -8.82
CA GLU A 320 -7.46 -18.36 -8.50
C GLU A 320 -8.31 -17.82 -9.67
#